data_e436e1c6b73cdf63a38d54e008151de7
#
_entry.id   e436e1c6b73cdf63a38d54e008151de7
#
_cell.length_a   1.000
_cell.length_b   1.000
_cell.length_c   1.000
_cell.angle_alpha   90.00
_cell.angle_beta   90.00
_cell.angle_gamma   90.00
#
_symmetry.space_group_name_H-M   'P 1'
#
loop_
_entity.id
_entity.type
_entity.pdbx_description
1 polymer ?
#
loop_
_entity_poly.entity_id
_entity_poly.type
_entity_poly.pdbx_seq_one_letter_code
_entity_poly.pdbx_strand_id
1 'polypeptide(L)'
;LVKKPKSISNKNAMILGTAGFTSLLCAFAIKAREELLLGEKVNDVLVTGATGGVGCMSVMVLSKMGYKVTAVTGKKDKADFLKKLGASTIIDRKELEVESRPLNKGLWDGVVDTVGGKILANAISHTRPNGIVAACGLAADYKLHTTVMPFIIRGVKLWGIDSVMISK
;
A
#
# COMPACT_ATOMS: atom_id res chain seq x y z
N LEU A 1 -8.94 20.76 14.63
CA LEU A 1 -9.15 19.74 15.67
C LEU A 1 -10.49 19.05 15.46
N VAL A 2 -10.49 17.71 15.48
CA VAL A 2 -11.71 16.88 15.38
C VAL A 2 -12.03 16.32 16.75
N LYS A 3 -13.30 16.34 17.14
CA LYS A 3 -13.75 15.77 18.42
C LYS A 3 -13.61 14.24 18.39
N LYS A 4 -12.85 13.69 19.33
CA LYS A 4 -12.68 12.23 19.47
C LYS A 4 -14.02 11.56 19.81
N PRO A 5 -14.40 10.45 19.11
CA PRO A 5 -15.58 9.66 19.51
C PRO A 5 -15.44 9.12 20.93
N LYS A 6 -16.56 9.08 21.67
CA LYS A 6 -16.56 8.56 23.05
C LYS A 6 -16.18 7.07 23.14
N SER A 7 -16.47 6.30 22.09
CA SER A 7 -16.16 4.87 21.97
C SER A 7 -14.66 4.54 21.85
N ILE A 8 -13.80 5.53 21.58
CA ILE A 8 -12.36 5.31 21.40
C ILE A 8 -11.62 5.88 22.61
N SER A 9 -10.76 5.07 23.25
CA SER A 9 -9.87 5.55 24.31
C SER A 9 -8.83 6.54 23.78
N ASN A 10 -8.25 7.39 24.63
CA ASN A 10 -7.17 8.29 24.21
C ASN A 10 -5.98 7.51 23.67
N LYS A 11 -5.62 6.38 24.28
CA LYS A 11 -4.56 5.49 23.82
C LYS A 11 -4.84 5.00 22.39
N ASN A 12 -6.03 4.49 22.12
CA ASN A 12 -6.38 4.01 20.79
C ASN A 12 -6.45 5.13 19.75
N ALA A 13 -6.92 6.32 20.14
CA ALA A 13 -6.90 7.49 19.26
C ALA A 13 -5.47 7.88 18.86
N MET A 14 -4.51 7.82 19.79
CA MET A 14 -3.11 8.08 19.49
C MET A 14 -2.46 6.98 18.64
N ILE A 15 -2.84 5.71 18.83
CA ILE A 15 -2.34 4.59 17.99
C ILE A 15 -2.83 4.77 16.55
N LEU A 16 -4.10 5.12 16.36
CA LEU A 16 -4.64 5.36 15.01
C LEU A 16 -3.95 6.55 14.35
N GLY A 17 -3.98 7.71 14.97
CA GLY A 17 -3.27 8.92 14.57
C GLY A 17 -3.07 9.10 13.06
N THR A 18 -1.93 9.64 12.69
CA THR A 18 -1.54 9.84 11.27
C THR A 18 -1.44 8.51 10.51
N ALA A 19 -0.92 7.45 11.15
CA ALA A 19 -0.74 6.18 10.47
C ALA A 19 -2.06 5.53 10.06
N GLY A 20 -3.06 5.54 10.95
CA GLY A 20 -4.39 5.04 10.64
C GLY A 20 -5.09 5.88 9.56
N PHE A 21 -4.99 7.20 9.65
CA PHE A 21 -5.55 8.10 8.66
C PHE A 21 -4.92 7.90 7.27
N THR A 22 -3.58 7.87 7.19
CA THR A 22 -2.86 7.62 5.93
C THR A 22 -3.24 6.25 5.32
N SER A 23 -3.34 5.22 6.16
CA SER A 23 -3.71 3.88 5.67
C SER A 23 -5.14 3.83 5.10
N LEU A 24 -6.07 4.58 5.69
CA LEU A 24 -7.44 4.71 5.15
C LEU A 24 -7.45 5.46 3.81
N LEU A 25 -6.70 6.54 3.67
CA LEU A 25 -6.57 7.25 2.39
C LEU A 25 -6.01 6.33 1.30
N CYS A 26 -4.97 5.54 1.61
CA CYS A 26 -4.45 4.53 0.69
C CYS A 26 -5.51 3.49 0.30
N ALA A 27 -6.29 3.01 1.27
CA ALA A 27 -7.35 2.03 1.04
C ALA A 27 -8.48 2.61 0.17
N PHE A 28 -8.86 3.86 0.38
CA PHE A 28 -9.82 4.56 -0.47
C PHE A 28 -9.30 4.77 -1.90
N ALA A 29 -8.02 5.12 -2.06
CA ALA A 29 -7.41 5.22 -3.39
C ALA A 29 -7.47 3.87 -4.13
N ILE A 30 -7.21 2.76 -3.45
CA ILE A 30 -7.34 1.41 -4.03
C ILE A 30 -8.79 1.10 -4.38
N LYS A 31 -9.75 1.42 -3.51
CA LYS A 31 -11.17 1.20 -3.77
C LYS A 31 -11.69 2.05 -4.92
N ALA A 32 -11.21 3.27 -5.08
CA ALA A 32 -11.60 4.16 -6.18
C ALA A 32 -11.32 3.55 -7.57
N ARG A 33 -10.35 2.63 -7.69
CA ARG A 33 -10.14 1.86 -8.91
C ARG A 33 -11.39 1.07 -9.32
N GLU A 34 -12.07 0.43 -8.37
CA GLU A 34 -13.26 -0.37 -8.65
C GLU A 34 -14.39 0.50 -9.24
N GLU A 35 -14.52 1.72 -8.74
CA GLU A 35 -15.51 2.69 -9.23
C GLU A 35 -15.14 3.22 -10.62
N LEU A 36 -13.84 3.53 -10.85
CA LEU A 36 -13.34 4.03 -12.13
C LEU A 36 -13.44 3.00 -13.28
N LEU A 37 -13.42 1.71 -12.97
CA LEU A 37 -13.44 0.62 -13.94
C LEU A 37 -14.77 -0.16 -13.93
N LEU A 38 -15.89 0.53 -13.67
CA LEU A 38 -17.24 -0.02 -13.77
C LEU A 38 -17.43 -1.33 -12.97
N GLY A 39 -16.78 -1.43 -11.81
CA GLY A 39 -16.97 -2.57 -10.90
C GLY A 39 -15.97 -3.72 -11.07
N GLU A 40 -14.92 -3.56 -11.86
CA GLU A 40 -13.81 -4.54 -11.85
C GLU A 40 -13.20 -4.63 -10.45
N LYS A 41 -13.36 -5.79 -9.82
CA LYS A 41 -12.91 -6.01 -8.43
C LYS A 41 -11.39 -5.96 -8.30
N VAL A 42 -10.93 -5.31 -7.25
CA VAL A 42 -9.57 -5.48 -6.72
C VAL A 42 -9.55 -6.76 -5.89
N ASN A 43 -8.59 -7.63 -6.12
CA ASN A 43 -8.43 -8.85 -5.33
C ASN A 43 -7.10 -8.87 -4.59
N ASP A 44 -5.99 -8.75 -5.31
CA ASP A 44 -4.64 -8.89 -4.78
C ASP A 44 -4.03 -7.51 -4.53
N VAL A 45 -3.65 -7.23 -3.30
CA VAL A 45 -3.04 -5.96 -2.90
C VAL A 45 -1.68 -6.20 -2.23
N LEU A 46 -0.68 -5.41 -2.64
CA LEU A 46 0.63 -5.38 -2.02
C LEU A 46 0.70 -4.27 -0.98
N VAL A 47 1.33 -4.54 0.16
CA VAL A 47 1.69 -3.53 1.16
C VAL A 47 3.18 -3.60 1.43
N THR A 48 3.93 -2.56 1.06
CA THR A 48 5.37 -2.45 1.35
C THR A 48 5.59 -1.85 2.74
N GLY A 49 6.73 -2.14 3.36
CA GLY A 49 7.01 -1.67 4.71
C GLY A 49 5.96 -2.11 5.74
N ALA A 50 5.41 -3.30 5.57
CA ALA A 50 4.22 -3.80 6.27
C ALA A 50 4.34 -3.85 7.80
N THR A 51 5.54 -3.83 8.36
CA THR A 51 5.77 -3.76 9.82
C THR A 51 5.89 -2.34 10.38
N GLY A 52 5.84 -1.32 9.51
CA GLY A 52 5.78 0.08 9.92
C GLY A 52 4.38 0.51 10.37
N GLY A 53 4.24 1.72 10.90
CA GLY A 53 2.96 2.24 11.41
C GLY A 53 1.86 2.24 10.34
N VAL A 54 2.09 2.88 9.19
CA VAL A 54 1.12 2.89 8.08
C VAL A 54 0.97 1.50 7.48
N GLY A 55 2.08 0.75 7.29
CA GLY A 55 2.05 -0.57 6.67
C GLY A 55 1.19 -1.56 7.44
N CYS A 56 1.37 -1.68 8.76
CA CYS A 56 0.58 -2.63 9.56
C CYS A 56 -0.91 -2.25 9.63
N MET A 57 -1.22 -0.95 9.69
CA MET A 57 -2.60 -0.47 9.61
C MET A 57 -3.21 -0.75 8.23
N SER A 58 -2.45 -0.57 7.14
CA SER A 58 -2.91 -0.88 5.79
C SER A 58 -3.20 -2.38 5.61
N VAL A 59 -2.33 -3.27 6.12
CA VAL A 59 -2.60 -4.72 6.11
C VAL A 59 -3.93 -5.02 6.79
N MET A 60 -4.16 -4.48 7.97
CA MET A 60 -5.39 -4.72 8.74
C MET A 60 -6.64 -4.16 8.04
N VAL A 61 -6.59 -2.92 7.55
CA VAL A 61 -7.71 -2.27 6.89
C VAL A 61 -8.08 -3.00 5.60
N LEU A 62 -7.10 -3.24 4.73
CA LEU A 62 -7.32 -3.89 3.43
C LEU A 62 -7.82 -5.33 3.58
N SER A 63 -7.28 -6.07 4.53
CA SER A 63 -7.78 -7.42 4.83
C SER A 63 -9.24 -7.39 5.31
N LYS A 64 -9.62 -6.44 6.17
CA LYS A 64 -11.02 -6.26 6.60
C LYS A 64 -11.95 -5.81 5.49
N MET A 65 -11.43 -5.14 4.46
CA MET A 65 -12.18 -4.81 3.24
C MET A 65 -12.33 -6.00 2.29
N GLY A 66 -11.75 -7.16 2.62
CA GLY A 66 -11.87 -8.40 1.86
C GLY A 66 -10.79 -8.60 0.79
N TYR A 67 -9.76 -7.74 0.72
CA TYR A 67 -8.65 -7.92 -0.20
C TYR A 67 -7.67 -8.99 0.28
N LYS A 68 -7.06 -9.70 -0.67
CA LYS A 68 -5.97 -10.63 -0.41
C LYS A 68 -4.65 -9.87 -0.33
N VAL A 69 -4.17 -9.68 0.89
CA VAL A 69 -3.02 -8.81 1.17
C VAL A 69 -1.72 -9.59 1.16
N THR A 70 -0.79 -9.17 0.31
CA THR A 70 0.62 -9.56 0.34
C THR A 70 1.42 -8.51 1.10
N ALA A 71 2.05 -8.89 2.21
CA ALA A 71 2.83 -8.01 3.05
C ALA A 71 4.33 -8.14 2.76
N VAL A 72 5.01 -7.03 2.50
CA VAL A 72 6.46 -6.98 2.27
C VAL A 72 7.18 -6.48 3.50
N THR A 73 8.13 -7.26 4.00
CA THR A 73 8.94 -6.86 5.16
C THR A 73 10.34 -7.47 5.13
N GLY A 74 11.33 -6.78 5.69
CA GLY A 74 12.64 -7.35 5.99
C GLY A 74 12.71 -7.98 7.38
N LYS A 75 11.64 -7.92 8.18
CA LYS A 75 11.59 -8.43 9.56
C LYS A 75 10.87 -9.77 9.59
N LYS A 76 11.62 -10.86 9.34
CA LYS A 76 11.08 -12.23 9.29
C LYS A 76 10.42 -12.67 10.60
N ASP A 77 10.91 -12.19 11.74
CA ASP A 77 10.36 -12.44 13.07
C ASP A 77 8.95 -11.86 13.28
N LYS A 78 8.51 -10.96 12.41
CA LYS A 78 7.18 -10.35 12.45
C LYS A 78 6.13 -11.03 11.54
N ALA A 79 6.47 -12.16 10.94
CA ALA A 79 5.56 -12.86 10.03
C ALA A 79 4.22 -13.22 10.70
N ASP A 80 4.25 -13.79 11.90
CA ASP A 80 3.03 -14.18 12.62
C ASP A 80 2.19 -12.97 13.04
N PHE A 81 2.83 -11.85 13.38
CA PHE A 81 2.14 -10.60 13.64
C PHE A 81 1.37 -10.11 12.40
N LEU A 82 2.01 -10.11 11.22
CA LEU A 82 1.37 -9.71 9.98
C LEU A 82 0.23 -10.64 9.56
N LYS A 83 0.39 -11.95 9.76
CA LYS A 83 -0.70 -12.92 9.55
C LYS A 83 -1.89 -12.66 10.46
N LYS A 84 -1.66 -12.35 11.74
CA LYS A 84 -2.72 -11.98 12.69
C LYS A 84 -3.45 -10.69 12.30
N LEU A 85 -2.79 -9.78 11.59
CA LEU A 85 -3.41 -8.57 11.01
C LEU A 85 -4.20 -8.87 9.72
N GLY A 86 -4.08 -10.07 9.17
CA GLY A 86 -4.80 -10.51 7.99
C GLY A 86 -3.98 -10.58 6.70
N ALA A 87 -2.64 -10.54 6.78
CA ALA A 87 -1.81 -10.79 5.60
C ALA A 87 -1.98 -12.25 5.15
N SER A 88 -2.33 -12.43 3.87
CA SER A 88 -2.47 -13.74 3.24
C SER A 88 -1.11 -14.33 2.83
N THR A 89 -0.20 -13.46 2.42
CA THR A 89 1.15 -13.82 1.96
C THR A 89 2.17 -12.84 2.53
N ILE A 90 3.35 -13.33 2.82
CA ILE A 90 4.48 -12.49 3.28
C ILE A 90 5.66 -12.77 2.38
N ILE A 91 6.27 -11.71 1.85
CA ILE A 91 7.48 -11.80 1.04
C ILE A 91 8.60 -10.97 1.66
N ASP A 92 9.84 -11.41 1.45
CA ASP A 92 11.02 -10.68 1.92
C ASP A 92 11.19 -9.42 1.05
N ARG A 93 11.48 -8.28 1.68
CA ARG A 93 11.73 -7.02 0.97
C ARG A 93 12.83 -7.15 -0.09
N LYS A 94 13.81 -8.04 0.12
CA LYS A 94 14.91 -8.30 -0.80
C LYS A 94 14.43 -8.76 -2.19
N GLU A 95 13.25 -9.37 -2.28
CA GLU A 95 12.67 -9.78 -3.56
C GLU A 95 12.27 -8.58 -4.44
N LEU A 96 11.97 -7.44 -3.81
CA LEU A 96 11.63 -6.18 -4.50
C LEU A 96 12.74 -5.12 -4.42
N GLU A 97 13.83 -5.37 -3.69
CA GLU A 97 14.96 -4.44 -3.52
C GLU A 97 16.04 -4.62 -4.60
N VAL A 98 15.65 -5.11 -5.75
CA VAL A 98 16.50 -5.35 -6.92
C VAL A 98 16.26 -4.30 -8.00
N GLU A 99 17.10 -4.28 -9.04
CA GLU A 99 16.84 -3.43 -10.21
C GLU A 99 15.53 -3.83 -10.88
N SER A 100 14.66 -2.86 -11.10
CA SER A 100 13.35 -3.10 -11.70
C SER A 100 13.45 -3.26 -13.20
N ARG A 101 12.77 -4.26 -13.74
CA ARG A 101 12.52 -4.32 -15.19
C ARG A 101 11.41 -3.33 -15.56
N PRO A 102 11.38 -2.83 -16.79
CA PRO A 102 10.32 -1.92 -17.25
C PRO A 102 8.91 -2.46 -17.03
N LEU A 103 8.72 -3.77 -17.31
CA LEU A 103 7.47 -4.51 -17.06
C LEU A 103 7.81 -5.91 -16.55
N ASN A 104 7.23 -6.26 -15.41
CA ASN A 104 7.26 -7.60 -14.85
C ASN A 104 5.87 -8.26 -15.00
N LYS A 105 5.75 -9.53 -14.56
CA LYS A 105 4.44 -10.20 -14.49
C LYS A 105 3.49 -9.40 -13.58
N GLY A 106 2.28 -9.10 -14.03
CA GLY A 106 1.25 -8.45 -13.23
C GLY A 106 0.79 -9.36 -12.09
N LEU A 107 1.01 -8.94 -10.86
CA LEU A 107 0.70 -9.71 -9.64
C LEU A 107 -0.38 -9.05 -8.79
N TRP A 108 -0.39 -7.71 -8.72
CA TRP A 108 -1.25 -6.97 -7.81
C TRP A 108 -2.14 -5.97 -8.54
N ASP A 109 -3.38 -5.86 -8.11
CA ASP A 109 -4.35 -4.87 -8.61
C ASP A 109 -4.17 -3.52 -7.91
N GLY A 110 -3.74 -3.57 -6.65
CA GLY A 110 -3.47 -2.40 -5.82
C GLY A 110 -2.17 -2.51 -5.05
N VAL A 111 -1.56 -1.38 -4.75
CA VAL A 111 -0.33 -1.30 -3.94
C VAL A 111 -0.46 -0.16 -2.95
N VAL A 112 -0.08 -0.40 -1.70
CA VAL A 112 0.23 0.65 -0.72
C VAL A 112 1.74 0.65 -0.52
N ASP A 113 2.38 1.75 -0.90
CA ASP A 113 3.82 1.89 -0.73
C ASP A 113 4.19 2.92 0.34
N THR A 114 4.98 2.47 1.32
CA THR A 114 5.51 3.30 2.41
C THR A 114 7.04 3.45 2.33
N VAL A 115 7.67 2.90 1.31
CA VAL A 115 9.12 2.67 1.27
C VAL A 115 9.84 3.50 0.22
N GLY A 116 9.25 3.63 -0.97
CA GLY A 116 9.89 4.34 -2.08
C GLY A 116 11.00 3.54 -2.77
N GLY A 117 11.82 4.22 -3.54
CA GLY A 117 13.02 3.69 -4.18
C GLY A 117 12.79 2.49 -5.10
N LYS A 118 13.71 1.54 -5.06
CA LYS A 118 13.67 0.31 -5.87
C LYS A 118 12.42 -0.54 -5.59
N ILE A 119 11.99 -0.59 -4.34
CA ILE A 119 10.80 -1.36 -3.93
C ILE A 119 9.55 -0.80 -4.61
N LEU A 120 9.37 0.52 -4.60
CA LEU A 120 8.26 1.17 -5.30
C LEU A 120 8.35 0.95 -6.81
N ALA A 121 9.53 1.08 -7.42
CA ALA A 121 9.74 0.82 -8.85
C ALA A 121 9.33 -0.62 -9.24
N ASN A 122 9.73 -1.61 -8.43
CA ASN A 122 9.33 -3.00 -8.63
C ASN A 122 7.82 -3.21 -8.41
N ALA A 123 7.24 -2.61 -7.38
CA ALA A 123 5.80 -2.68 -7.15
C ALA A 123 5.00 -2.16 -8.37
N ILE A 124 5.42 -1.01 -8.93
CA ILE A 124 4.82 -0.44 -10.15
C ILE A 124 4.93 -1.42 -11.34
N SER A 125 6.12 -1.99 -11.57
CA SER A 125 6.35 -2.90 -12.70
C SER A 125 5.56 -4.22 -12.60
N HIS A 126 5.21 -4.65 -11.39
CA HIS A 126 4.41 -5.84 -11.12
C HIS A 126 2.90 -5.53 -10.99
N THR A 127 2.48 -4.30 -11.13
CA THR A 127 1.08 -3.92 -11.07
C THR A 127 0.34 -4.38 -12.34
N ARG A 128 -0.84 -4.98 -12.16
CA ARG A 128 -1.71 -5.43 -13.26
C ARG A 128 -2.25 -4.26 -14.07
N PRO A 129 -2.80 -4.53 -15.28
CA PRO A 129 -3.47 -3.50 -16.06
C PRO A 129 -4.52 -2.74 -15.24
N ASN A 130 -4.54 -1.42 -15.42
CA ASN A 130 -5.39 -0.48 -14.68
C ASN A 130 -5.20 -0.47 -13.16
N GLY A 131 -4.17 -1.13 -12.63
CA GLY A 131 -3.90 -1.13 -11.20
C GLY A 131 -3.52 0.24 -10.66
N ILE A 132 -3.60 0.37 -9.34
CA ILE A 132 -3.31 1.63 -8.64
C ILE A 132 -2.23 1.43 -7.58
N VAL A 133 -1.30 2.37 -7.52
CA VAL A 133 -0.21 2.41 -6.54
C VAL A 133 -0.39 3.67 -5.70
N ALA A 134 -0.80 3.50 -4.44
CA ALA A 134 -0.90 4.56 -3.44
C ALA A 134 0.44 4.72 -2.73
N ALA A 135 1.20 5.76 -3.07
CA ALA A 135 2.50 6.04 -2.50
C ALA A 135 2.37 7.08 -1.38
N CYS A 136 2.74 6.73 -0.15
CA CYS A 136 2.61 7.58 1.03
C CYS A 136 3.89 7.68 1.88
N GLY A 137 4.98 7.04 1.46
CA GLY A 137 6.23 7.07 2.21
C GLY A 137 7.47 6.91 1.36
N LEU A 138 8.62 7.22 1.96
CA LEU A 138 9.93 7.23 1.31
C LEU A 138 11.02 6.69 2.26
N ALA A 139 10.68 5.67 3.06
CA ALA A 139 11.52 5.18 4.16
C ALA A 139 12.88 4.61 3.69
N ALA A 140 13.00 4.12 2.45
CA ALA A 140 14.26 3.66 1.89
C ALA A 140 14.90 4.71 0.98
N ASP A 141 14.11 5.33 0.09
CA ASP A 141 14.61 6.34 -0.83
C ASP A 141 13.46 7.22 -1.33
N TYR A 142 13.76 8.50 -1.59
CA TYR A 142 12.83 9.46 -2.20
C TYR A 142 12.87 9.43 -3.74
N LYS A 143 13.90 8.84 -4.33
CA LYS A 143 14.04 8.73 -5.78
C LYS A 143 13.22 7.55 -6.31
N LEU A 144 12.60 7.75 -7.46
CA LEU A 144 11.86 6.72 -8.17
C LEU A 144 12.51 6.46 -9.54
N HIS A 145 13.25 5.37 -9.65
CA HIS A 145 13.87 4.94 -10.91
C HIS A 145 12.97 3.91 -11.60
N THR A 146 12.10 4.38 -12.48
CA THR A 146 11.17 3.55 -13.25
C THR A 146 11.08 4.05 -14.70
N THR A 147 10.32 3.35 -15.53
CA THR A 147 10.03 3.76 -16.90
C THR A 147 8.56 4.17 -17.05
N VAL A 148 8.20 4.80 -18.15
CA VAL A 148 6.80 5.14 -18.44
C VAL A 148 5.97 3.94 -18.90
N MET A 149 6.59 2.78 -19.17
CA MET A 149 5.92 1.60 -19.73
C MET A 149 4.74 1.09 -18.88
N PRO A 150 4.83 0.95 -17.55
CA PRO A 150 3.68 0.54 -16.74
C PRO A 150 2.49 1.47 -16.88
N PHE A 151 2.74 2.76 -17.01
CA PHE A 151 1.70 3.79 -17.10
C PHE A 151 1.03 3.79 -18.48
N ILE A 152 1.81 3.70 -19.57
CA ILE A 152 1.29 3.77 -20.94
C ILE A 152 0.67 2.42 -21.35
N ILE A 153 1.38 1.30 -21.12
CA ILE A 153 0.98 -0.02 -21.64
C ILE A 153 -0.09 -0.67 -20.77
N ARG A 154 -0.03 -0.45 -19.43
CA ARG A 154 -0.98 -1.05 -18.49
C ARG A 154 -1.94 -0.07 -17.84
N GLY A 155 -1.84 1.22 -18.13
CA GLY A 155 -2.68 2.22 -17.49
C GLY A 155 -2.54 2.26 -15.97
N VAL A 156 -1.38 1.85 -15.43
CA VAL A 156 -1.11 1.91 -13.99
C VAL A 156 -1.19 3.36 -13.52
N LYS A 157 -1.80 3.56 -12.36
CA LYS A 157 -1.92 4.88 -11.74
C LYS A 157 -1.02 4.95 -10.52
N LEU A 158 -0.10 5.92 -10.50
CA LEU A 158 0.67 6.26 -9.31
C LEU A 158 0.00 7.46 -8.63
N TRP A 159 -0.52 7.22 -7.43
CA TRP A 159 -1.25 8.23 -6.66
C TRP A 159 -0.48 8.57 -5.38
N GLY A 160 0.02 9.80 -5.28
CA GLY A 160 0.61 10.33 -4.05
C GLY A 160 -0.45 10.57 -2.99
N ILE A 161 -0.25 10.04 -1.80
CA ILE A 161 -1.16 10.19 -0.67
C ILE A 161 -0.58 11.21 0.31
N ASP A 162 -1.10 12.42 0.26
CA ASP A 162 -0.80 13.46 1.25
C ASP A 162 -1.81 13.37 2.40
N SER A 163 -1.33 13.00 3.58
CA SER A 163 -2.14 12.92 4.80
C SER A 163 -1.99 14.15 5.72
N VAL A 164 -1.24 15.16 5.29
CA VAL A 164 -0.93 16.36 6.09
C VAL A 164 -1.74 17.56 5.61
N MET A 165 -1.72 17.83 4.30
CA MET A 165 -2.30 19.03 3.69
C MET A 165 -3.68 18.79 3.06
N ILE A 166 -4.36 17.72 3.45
CA ILE A 166 -5.70 17.41 2.91
C ILE A 166 -6.70 18.50 3.31
N SER A 167 -7.46 18.99 2.34
CA SER A 167 -8.56 19.92 2.60
C SER A 167 -9.66 19.25 3.42
N LYS A 168 -10.29 20.00 4.29
CA LYS A 168 -11.44 19.54 5.11
C LYS A 168 -12.69 19.39 4.27
#